data_0b8adc771f812ee0de94f95188401bda
#
_entry.id   0b8adc771f812ee0de94f95188401bda
#
_cell.length_a   1.000
_cell.length_b   1.000
_cell.length_c   1.000
_cell.angle_alpha   90.00
_cell.angle_beta   90.00
_cell.angle_gamma   90.00
#
_symmetry.space_group_name_H-M   'P 1'
#
loop_
_entity.id
_entity.type
_entity.pdbx_description
1 polymer ?
#
loop_
_entity_poly.entity_id
_entity_poly.type
_entity_poly.pdbx_seq_one_letter_code
_entity_poly.pdbx_strand_id
1 'polypeptide(L)'
;EMGALSVSFGESDGCDMRVTSVRAQDACSVAQAAFSGGEMLYKIDAPGRHFAINGAAVLAVAEVLGLDRALSLAAMGRWHPGAGRGAHVTIHLASTDPKATLALFDDAYNANPASVAAALAVLSAAPVQHDVGRVSKGRRIAVLGDMKELGPTGPDLHAALADLPATRALDKVHCVGPLMRHLHEALPDTQRGLWFEASDDMAARLPRQLDAGDVVMVKGSLSMRLARVVDAIRNMGQGNARDEAEG
;
A
#
# COMPACT_ATOMS: atom_id res chain seq x y z
N GLU A 1 12.63 21.36 36.66
CA GLU A 1 11.84 21.15 35.44
C GLU A 1 12.74 20.49 34.38
N MET A 2 12.53 19.21 34.09
CA MET A 2 13.16 18.59 32.94
C MET A 2 12.42 19.09 31.69
N GLY A 3 13.05 19.98 30.92
CA GLY A 3 12.52 20.41 29.64
C GLY A 3 12.40 19.22 28.69
N ALA A 4 11.25 19.02 28.08
CA ALA A 4 11.07 18.00 27.06
C ALA A 4 11.94 18.36 25.85
N LEU A 5 12.82 17.44 25.45
CA LEU A 5 13.54 17.57 24.19
C LEU A 5 12.56 17.22 23.06
N SER A 6 12.32 18.18 22.17
CA SER A 6 11.48 17.98 20.98
C SER A 6 12.39 17.95 19.76
N VAL A 7 12.23 16.92 18.94
CA VAL A 7 12.92 16.79 17.66
C VAL A 7 11.88 16.61 16.56
N SER A 8 11.89 17.53 15.62
CA SER A 8 11.00 17.51 14.45
C SER A 8 11.59 16.70 13.32
N PHE A 9 10.73 16.03 12.52
CA PHE A 9 11.16 15.31 11.32
C PHE A 9 10.20 15.56 10.15
N GLY A 10 10.70 15.42 8.96
CA GLY A 10 9.90 15.62 7.73
C GLY A 10 10.73 16.16 6.59
N GLU A 11 10.07 16.83 5.65
CA GLU A 11 10.69 17.34 4.43
C GLU A 11 10.85 18.86 4.44
N SER A 12 10.20 19.55 5.37
CA SER A 12 10.27 21.01 5.50
C SER A 12 11.65 21.45 5.95
N ASP A 13 12.09 22.61 5.46
CA ASP A 13 13.41 23.20 5.77
C ASP A 13 13.67 23.42 7.28
N GLY A 14 12.61 23.55 8.07
CA GLY A 14 12.71 23.74 9.52
C GLY A 14 12.75 22.46 10.35
N CYS A 15 12.74 21.27 9.73
CA CYS A 15 12.82 20.01 10.48
C CYS A 15 14.25 19.73 10.94
N ASP A 16 14.40 19.25 12.19
CA ASP A 16 15.69 18.83 12.75
C ASP A 16 16.25 17.61 12.01
N MET A 17 15.40 16.59 11.76
CA MET A 17 15.67 15.48 10.87
C MET A 17 14.95 15.74 9.55
N ARG A 18 15.67 16.28 8.57
CA ARG A 18 15.10 16.68 7.29
C ARG A 18 15.37 15.63 6.21
N VAL A 19 14.29 15.08 5.65
CA VAL A 19 14.37 14.24 4.45
C VAL A 19 14.55 15.14 3.22
N THR A 20 15.69 15.03 2.56
CA THR A 20 16.05 15.89 1.41
C THR A 20 15.70 15.27 0.07
N SER A 21 15.71 13.93 -0.02
CA SER A 21 15.28 13.22 -1.22
C SER A 21 14.73 11.83 -0.88
N VAL A 22 13.78 11.38 -1.70
CA VAL A 22 13.25 10.00 -1.65
C VAL A 22 13.15 9.46 -3.07
N ARG A 23 13.72 8.29 -3.30
CA ARG A 23 13.60 7.52 -4.53
C ARG A 23 12.92 6.19 -4.21
N ALA A 24 11.69 6.02 -4.67
CA ALA A 24 11.00 4.73 -4.62
C ALA A 24 11.51 3.84 -5.77
N GLN A 25 11.77 2.59 -5.46
CA GLN A 25 12.07 1.51 -6.39
C GLN A 25 10.99 0.43 -6.24
N ASP A 26 10.99 -0.59 -7.10
CA ASP A 26 9.91 -1.60 -7.16
C ASP A 26 9.61 -2.25 -5.80
N ALA A 27 10.62 -2.54 -4.99
CA ALA A 27 10.47 -3.22 -3.71
C ALA A 27 10.96 -2.40 -2.51
N CYS A 28 11.57 -1.23 -2.69
CA CYS A 28 12.17 -0.48 -1.59
C CYS A 28 12.13 1.03 -1.82
N SER A 29 12.43 1.79 -0.78
CA SER A 29 12.66 3.22 -0.85
C SER A 29 14.07 3.54 -0.36
N VAL A 30 14.77 4.41 -1.09
CA VAL A 30 16.07 4.96 -0.69
C VAL A 30 15.88 6.46 -0.43
N ALA A 31 16.30 6.92 0.73
CA ALA A 31 16.15 8.31 1.14
C ALA A 31 17.45 8.91 1.67
N GLN A 32 17.59 10.21 1.40
CA GLN A 32 18.60 11.04 2.05
C GLN A 32 17.94 11.90 3.11
N ALA A 33 18.61 12.04 4.25
CA ALA A 33 18.21 12.95 5.31
C ALA A 33 19.40 13.67 5.90
N ALA A 34 19.17 14.88 6.42
CA ALA A 34 20.14 15.67 7.15
C ALA A 34 19.70 15.76 8.63
N PHE A 35 20.64 15.61 9.55
CA PHE A 35 20.43 15.77 11.00
C PHE A 35 21.72 16.27 11.67
N SER A 36 21.59 17.29 12.52
CA SER A 36 22.73 17.88 13.26
C SER A 36 23.96 18.20 12.39
N GLY A 37 23.72 18.72 11.17
CA GLY A 37 24.78 19.10 10.22
C GLY A 37 25.46 17.95 9.49
N GLY A 38 25.02 16.69 9.70
CA GLY A 38 25.47 15.53 8.95
C GLY A 38 24.39 15.01 7.99
N GLU A 39 24.82 14.41 6.89
CA GLU A 39 23.94 13.72 5.95
C GLU A 39 23.96 12.21 6.20
N MET A 40 22.84 11.57 5.91
CA MET A 40 22.70 10.12 5.94
C MET A 40 21.91 9.63 4.75
N LEU A 41 22.29 8.46 4.25
CA LEU A 41 21.57 7.70 3.23
C LEU A 41 21.04 6.44 3.89
N TYR A 42 19.74 6.17 3.76
CA TYR A 42 19.12 4.95 4.29
C TYR A 42 18.19 4.30 3.30
N LYS A 43 18.06 2.99 3.42
CA LYS A 43 17.13 2.16 2.66
C LYS A 43 16.05 1.64 3.60
N ILE A 44 14.81 1.54 3.09
CA ILE A 44 13.71 0.82 3.72
C ILE A 44 13.19 -0.19 2.72
N ASP A 45 13.01 -1.44 3.12
CA ASP A 45 12.56 -2.50 2.25
C ASP A 45 11.02 -2.50 2.10
N ALA A 46 10.52 -1.33 1.71
CA ALA A 46 9.13 -1.05 1.39
C ALA A 46 9.06 0.12 0.39
N PRO A 47 8.30 0.02 -0.70
CA PRO A 47 8.10 1.12 -1.62
C PRO A 47 7.15 2.17 -1.04
N GLY A 48 7.51 3.43 -1.15
CA GLY A 48 6.64 4.55 -0.79
C GLY A 48 7.32 5.63 0.04
N ARG A 49 7.07 6.89 -0.35
CA ARG A 49 7.61 8.09 0.29
C ARG A 49 7.30 8.16 1.79
N HIS A 50 6.10 7.74 2.20
CA HIS A 50 5.69 7.75 3.60
C HIS A 50 6.52 6.80 4.47
N PHE A 51 6.97 5.66 3.96
CA PHE A 51 7.88 4.78 4.70
C PHE A 51 9.24 5.43 4.90
N ALA A 52 9.76 6.14 3.90
CA ALA A 52 10.99 6.89 4.04
C ALA A 52 10.87 7.98 5.12
N ILE A 53 9.80 8.77 5.12
CA ILE A 53 9.57 9.82 6.14
C ILE A 53 9.43 9.21 7.54
N ASN A 54 8.69 8.11 7.68
CA ASN A 54 8.58 7.39 8.96
C ASN A 54 9.93 6.82 9.42
N GLY A 55 10.76 6.37 8.49
CA GLY A 55 12.12 5.94 8.76
C GLY A 55 12.99 7.06 9.32
N ALA A 56 12.85 8.28 8.81
CA ALA A 56 13.53 9.45 9.36
C ALA A 56 13.14 9.70 10.83
N ALA A 57 11.85 9.53 11.19
CA ALA A 57 11.41 9.63 12.57
C ALA A 57 12.12 8.61 13.48
N VAL A 58 12.23 7.36 13.04
CA VAL A 58 12.92 6.30 13.80
C VAL A 58 14.41 6.62 13.95
N LEU A 59 15.06 7.08 12.87
CA LEU A 59 16.47 7.48 12.91
C LEU A 59 16.68 8.70 13.80
N ALA A 60 15.77 9.68 13.81
CA ALA A 60 15.82 10.81 14.73
C ALA A 60 15.83 10.37 16.20
N VAL A 61 14.97 9.41 16.55
CA VAL A 61 14.93 8.82 17.89
C VAL A 61 16.26 8.09 18.19
N ALA A 62 16.80 7.31 17.25
CA ALA A 62 18.05 6.61 17.41
C ALA A 62 19.24 7.57 17.68
N GLU A 63 19.31 8.67 16.93
CA GLU A 63 20.32 9.72 17.10
C GLU A 63 20.21 10.41 18.48
N VAL A 64 18.99 10.75 18.91
CA VAL A 64 18.75 11.38 20.22
C VAL A 64 19.14 10.46 21.37
N LEU A 65 18.92 9.16 21.21
CA LEU A 65 19.30 8.14 22.20
C LEU A 65 20.81 7.79 22.14
N GLY A 66 21.59 8.37 21.20
CA GLY A 66 23.01 8.11 21.05
C GLY A 66 23.32 6.70 20.54
N LEU A 67 22.38 6.07 19.81
CA LEU A 67 22.60 4.76 19.22
C LEU A 67 23.60 4.87 18.06
N ASP A 68 24.33 3.77 17.81
CA ASP A 68 25.28 3.71 16.69
C ASP A 68 24.53 3.93 15.36
N ARG A 69 24.95 4.95 14.63
CA ARG A 69 24.32 5.37 13.36
C ARG A 69 24.43 4.28 12.30
N ALA A 70 25.58 3.63 12.16
CA ALA A 70 25.79 2.62 11.13
C ALA A 70 24.92 1.38 11.39
N LEU A 71 24.79 0.96 12.65
CA LEU A 71 23.91 -0.13 13.04
C LEU A 71 22.44 0.23 12.85
N SER A 72 22.04 1.47 13.17
CA SER A 72 20.67 1.96 12.97
C SER A 72 20.29 1.97 11.49
N LEU A 73 21.17 2.48 10.61
CA LEU A 73 20.97 2.48 9.16
C LEU A 73 20.89 1.06 8.59
N ALA A 74 21.77 0.15 9.06
CA ALA A 74 21.74 -1.25 8.64
C ALA A 74 20.49 -1.97 9.10
N ALA A 75 19.97 -1.66 10.29
CA ALA A 75 18.70 -2.22 10.79
C ALA A 75 17.50 -1.73 9.97
N MET A 76 17.49 -0.44 9.59
CA MET A 76 16.44 0.12 8.71
C MET A 76 16.40 -0.58 7.36
N GLY A 77 17.56 -0.92 6.78
CA GLY A 77 17.63 -1.63 5.50
C GLY A 77 17.11 -3.08 5.51
N ARG A 78 16.90 -3.64 6.70
CA ARG A 78 16.36 -4.99 6.91
C ARG A 78 14.91 -4.98 7.43
N TRP A 79 14.39 -3.80 7.71
CA TRP A 79 13.02 -3.69 8.20
C TRP A 79 12.00 -3.91 7.07
N HIS A 80 11.01 -4.73 7.33
CA HIS A 80 9.88 -4.98 6.44
C HIS A 80 8.58 -4.57 7.13
N PRO A 81 7.60 -4.04 6.40
CA PRO A 81 6.28 -3.80 6.95
C PRO A 81 5.64 -5.12 7.39
N GLY A 82 4.99 -5.10 8.55
CA GLY A 82 4.19 -6.24 9.00
C GLY A 82 2.98 -6.49 8.11
N ALA A 83 2.34 -7.64 8.27
CA ALA A 83 1.11 -7.99 7.57
C ALA A 83 0.06 -6.87 7.68
N GLY A 84 -0.59 -6.55 6.58
CA GLY A 84 -1.60 -5.48 6.51
C GLY A 84 -1.05 -4.06 6.53
N ARG A 85 0.26 -3.86 6.47
CA ARG A 85 0.90 -2.52 6.52
C ARG A 85 1.76 -2.22 5.28
N GLY A 86 1.26 -2.58 4.09
CA GLY A 86 1.97 -2.37 2.83
C GLY A 86 2.91 -3.52 2.47
N ALA A 87 2.70 -4.72 3.01
CA ALA A 87 3.47 -5.90 2.63
C ALA A 87 3.22 -6.23 1.15
N HIS A 88 4.31 -6.45 0.40
CA HIS A 88 4.27 -6.81 -1.01
C HIS A 88 4.46 -8.32 -1.16
N VAL A 89 3.53 -8.97 -1.87
CA VAL A 89 3.55 -10.42 -2.11
C VAL A 89 3.33 -10.69 -3.59
N THR A 90 4.18 -11.52 -4.17
CA THR A 90 3.95 -12.08 -5.52
C THR A 90 3.19 -13.40 -5.39
N ILE A 91 2.09 -13.52 -6.11
CA ILE A 91 1.23 -14.70 -6.12
C ILE A 91 1.38 -15.36 -7.49
N HIS A 92 1.80 -16.62 -7.50
CA HIS A 92 1.86 -17.44 -8.72
C HIS A 92 0.48 -18.04 -8.98
N LEU A 93 -0.11 -17.71 -10.13
CA LEU A 93 -1.47 -18.15 -10.51
C LEU A 93 -1.49 -19.46 -11.28
N ALA A 94 -0.36 -19.90 -11.83
CA ALA A 94 -0.20 -21.18 -12.49
C ALA A 94 1.14 -21.80 -12.10
N SER A 95 1.18 -23.12 -11.89
CA SER A 95 2.41 -23.85 -11.59
C SER A 95 3.26 -24.09 -12.84
N THR A 96 2.62 -24.14 -14.00
CA THR A 96 3.25 -24.41 -15.30
C THR A 96 3.83 -23.17 -15.99
N ASP A 97 3.39 -21.97 -15.60
CA ASP A 97 3.89 -20.71 -16.15
C ASP A 97 4.44 -19.78 -15.04
N PRO A 98 5.76 -19.68 -14.89
CA PRO A 98 6.37 -18.83 -13.86
C PRO A 98 6.09 -17.32 -14.06
N LYS A 99 5.63 -16.91 -15.24
CA LYS A 99 5.25 -15.51 -15.53
C LYS A 99 3.81 -15.21 -15.16
N ALA A 100 2.97 -16.22 -14.97
CA ALA A 100 1.58 -16.04 -14.54
C ALA A 100 1.51 -15.63 -13.08
N THR A 101 1.89 -14.41 -12.79
CA THR A 101 1.95 -13.84 -11.42
C THR A 101 1.03 -12.63 -11.27
N LEU A 102 0.57 -12.41 -10.04
CA LEU A 102 -0.15 -11.24 -9.61
C LEU A 102 0.62 -10.62 -8.43
N ALA A 103 0.79 -9.29 -8.45
CA ALA A 103 1.39 -8.59 -7.33
C ALA A 103 0.30 -8.08 -6.37
N LEU A 104 0.45 -8.36 -5.07
CA LEU A 104 -0.47 -7.93 -4.03
C LEU A 104 0.23 -7.01 -3.04
N PHE A 105 -0.32 -5.81 -2.81
CA PHE A 105 0.01 -4.94 -1.70
C PHE A 105 -1.04 -5.10 -0.60
N ASP A 106 -0.67 -5.73 0.50
CA ASP A 106 -1.50 -5.94 1.67
C ASP A 106 -1.35 -4.76 2.64
N ASP A 107 -2.29 -3.82 2.61
CA ASP A 107 -2.35 -2.64 3.49
C ASP A 107 -3.70 -2.59 4.24
N ALA A 108 -4.22 -3.77 4.60
CA ALA A 108 -5.56 -3.99 5.13
C ALA A 108 -5.69 -3.74 6.65
N TYR A 109 -4.66 -3.21 7.32
CA TYR A 109 -4.67 -3.03 8.77
C TYR A 109 -5.40 -1.76 9.21
N ASN A 110 -5.19 -0.64 8.53
CA ASN A 110 -5.83 0.63 8.87
C ASN A 110 -5.92 1.58 7.68
N ALA A 111 -6.83 2.56 7.72
CA ALA A 111 -7.01 3.56 6.69
C ALA A 111 -7.44 4.91 7.26
N ASN A 112 -6.82 5.96 6.74
CA ASN A 112 -7.25 7.35 6.84
C ASN A 112 -6.96 8.05 5.49
N PRO A 113 -7.50 9.25 5.22
CA PRO A 113 -7.37 9.90 3.92
C PRO A 113 -5.92 10.04 3.45
N ALA A 114 -5.00 10.47 4.32
CA ALA A 114 -3.60 10.67 3.99
C ALA A 114 -2.90 9.32 3.65
N SER A 115 -3.16 8.28 4.45
CA SER A 115 -2.56 6.96 4.22
C SER A 115 -3.12 6.27 2.98
N VAL A 116 -4.40 6.48 2.66
CA VAL A 116 -5.01 5.98 1.40
C VAL A 116 -4.40 6.70 0.21
N ALA A 117 -4.27 8.03 0.24
CA ALA A 117 -3.63 8.78 -0.82
C ALA A 117 -2.18 8.33 -1.07
N ALA A 118 -1.40 8.11 -0.01
CA ALA A 118 -0.03 7.61 -0.10
C ALA A 118 0.04 6.20 -0.72
N ALA A 119 -0.86 5.30 -0.31
CA ALA A 119 -0.95 3.95 -0.83
C ALA A 119 -1.35 3.92 -2.32
N LEU A 120 -2.34 4.74 -2.70
CA LEU A 120 -2.74 4.89 -4.10
C LEU A 120 -1.61 5.45 -4.97
N ALA A 121 -0.78 6.36 -4.45
CA ALA A 121 0.40 6.84 -5.15
C ALA A 121 1.42 5.72 -5.42
N VAL A 122 1.63 4.81 -4.45
CA VAL A 122 2.47 3.62 -4.63
C VAL A 122 1.89 2.71 -5.71
N LEU A 123 0.58 2.40 -5.63
CA LEU A 123 -0.09 1.54 -6.61
C LEU A 123 -0.03 2.14 -8.02
N SER A 124 -0.27 3.45 -8.17
CA SER A 124 -0.27 4.12 -9.48
C SER A 124 1.10 4.09 -10.17
N ALA A 125 2.17 4.02 -9.41
CA ALA A 125 3.55 3.93 -9.90
C ALA A 125 4.04 2.48 -10.08
N ALA A 126 3.29 1.48 -9.56
CA ALA A 126 3.73 0.08 -9.61
C ALA A 126 3.77 -0.44 -11.06
N PRO A 127 4.83 -1.19 -11.43
CA PRO A 127 4.91 -1.82 -12.74
C PRO A 127 3.85 -2.92 -12.88
N VAL A 128 3.21 -3.00 -14.04
CA VAL A 128 2.31 -4.09 -14.43
C VAL A 128 2.99 -4.96 -15.48
N GLN A 129 2.58 -6.22 -15.59
CA GLN A 129 3.05 -7.10 -16.67
C GLN A 129 1.97 -7.23 -17.73
N HIS A 130 2.37 -7.14 -18.99
CA HIS A 130 1.48 -7.30 -20.14
C HIS A 130 1.69 -8.68 -20.78
N ASP A 131 0.68 -9.17 -21.48
CA ASP A 131 0.70 -10.39 -22.28
C ASP A 131 1.07 -11.68 -21.50
N VAL A 132 0.69 -11.73 -20.20
CA VAL A 132 0.94 -12.87 -19.30
C VAL A 132 -0.33 -13.53 -18.77
N GLY A 133 -1.52 -12.94 -18.97
CA GLY A 133 -2.80 -13.43 -18.47
C GLY A 133 -3.83 -13.64 -19.58
N ARG A 134 -5.08 -13.87 -19.15
CA ARG A 134 -6.25 -13.94 -20.05
C ARG A 134 -6.54 -12.59 -20.69
N VAL A 135 -6.17 -11.51 -19.99
CA VAL A 135 -6.25 -10.13 -20.47
C VAL A 135 -4.84 -9.69 -20.84
N SER A 136 -4.64 -9.24 -22.09
CA SER A 136 -3.32 -8.82 -22.56
C SER A 136 -2.71 -7.65 -21.82
N LYS A 137 -3.55 -6.76 -21.24
CA LYS A 137 -3.12 -5.60 -20.49
C LYS A 137 -3.16 -5.88 -18.99
N GLY A 138 -1.99 -5.93 -18.32
CA GLY A 138 -1.93 -5.91 -16.86
C GLY A 138 -2.50 -4.60 -16.30
N ARG A 139 -3.15 -4.65 -15.14
CA ARG A 139 -3.96 -3.57 -14.57
C ARG A 139 -3.51 -3.21 -13.16
N ARG A 140 -3.72 -1.94 -12.79
CA ARG A 140 -3.59 -1.45 -11.41
C ARG A 140 -4.98 -1.38 -10.80
N ILE A 141 -5.19 -2.19 -9.75
CA ILE A 141 -6.50 -2.41 -9.15
C ILE A 141 -6.45 -2.08 -7.66
N ALA A 142 -7.30 -1.17 -7.19
CA ALA A 142 -7.47 -0.90 -5.76
C ALA A 142 -8.72 -1.60 -5.22
N VAL A 143 -8.62 -2.14 -3.99
CA VAL A 143 -9.75 -2.60 -3.17
C VAL A 143 -9.74 -1.78 -1.90
N LEU A 144 -10.65 -0.85 -1.79
CA LEU A 144 -10.69 0.11 -0.70
C LEU A 144 -11.88 -0.15 0.23
N GLY A 145 -11.61 -0.22 1.53
CA GLY A 145 -12.63 -0.32 2.57
C GLY A 145 -12.80 0.99 3.34
N ASP A 146 -13.93 1.14 4.00
CA ASP A 146 -14.25 2.34 4.76
C ASP A 146 -13.09 2.83 5.62
N MET A 147 -12.89 4.13 5.60
CA MET A 147 -12.08 4.84 6.60
C MET A 147 -12.98 5.22 7.78
N LYS A 148 -12.70 4.67 8.94
CA LYS A 148 -13.49 4.94 10.17
C LYS A 148 -12.97 6.17 10.91
N GLU A 149 -13.74 6.62 11.88
CA GLU A 149 -13.37 7.72 12.80
C GLU A 149 -13.21 9.11 12.13
N LEU A 150 -13.84 9.32 10.97
CA LEU A 150 -13.79 10.59 10.24
C LEU A 150 -14.93 11.56 10.60
N GLY A 151 -15.86 11.14 11.48
CA GLY A 151 -16.98 11.96 11.87
C GLY A 151 -17.94 12.31 10.71
N PRO A 152 -18.65 13.45 10.78
CA PRO A 152 -19.64 13.85 9.79
C PRO A 152 -19.09 14.07 8.37
N THR A 153 -17.80 14.37 8.24
CA THR A 153 -17.15 14.60 6.95
C THR A 153 -16.75 13.31 6.23
N GLY A 154 -16.99 12.16 6.84
CA GLY A 154 -16.66 10.84 6.29
C GLY A 154 -17.10 10.64 4.85
N PRO A 155 -18.39 10.84 4.49
CA PRO A 155 -18.88 10.70 3.13
C PRO A 155 -18.10 11.53 2.11
N ASP A 156 -17.87 12.82 2.39
CA ASP A 156 -17.18 13.73 1.48
C ASP A 156 -15.71 13.34 1.30
N LEU A 157 -15.04 12.92 2.38
CA LEU A 157 -13.65 12.46 2.33
C LEU A 157 -13.50 11.16 1.52
N HIS A 158 -14.50 10.26 1.54
CA HIS A 158 -14.51 9.08 0.70
C HIS A 158 -14.73 9.45 -0.78
N ALA A 159 -15.71 10.30 -1.08
CA ALA A 159 -15.96 10.77 -2.45
C ALA A 159 -14.74 11.48 -3.04
N ALA A 160 -14.06 12.33 -2.27
CA ALA A 160 -12.89 13.09 -2.69
C ALA A 160 -11.70 12.22 -3.12
N LEU A 161 -11.65 10.96 -2.73
CA LEU A 161 -10.62 10.02 -3.20
C LEU A 161 -10.66 9.83 -4.73
N ALA A 162 -11.82 10.02 -5.38
CA ALA A 162 -11.96 9.92 -6.83
C ALA A 162 -11.15 10.99 -7.56
N ASP A 163 -10.95 12.16 -6.94
CA ASP A 163 -10.25 13.30 -7.53
C ASP A 163 -8.72 13.21 -7.45
N LEU A 164 -8.19 12.29 -6.66
CA LEU A 164 -6.75 12.12 -6.53
C LEU A 164 -6.13 11.73 -7.89
N PRO A 165 -5.02 12.36 -8.31
CA PRO A 165 -4.33 11.98 -9.55
C PRO A 165 -3.94 10.50 -9.57
N ALA A 166 -3.56 9.93 -8.42
CA ALA A 166 -3.23 8.52 -8.27
C ALA A 166 -4.45 7.62 -8.54
N THR A 167 -5.65 7.98 -8.05
CA THR A 167 -6.88 7.23 -8.34
C THR A 167 -7.21 7.25 -9.82
N ARG A 168 -7.07 8.41 -10.47
CA ARG A 168 -7.34 8.57 -11.91
C ARG A 168 -6.40 7.76 -12.81
N ALA A 169 -5.24 7.37 -12.29
CA ALA A 169 -4.26 6.54 -12.98
C ALA A 169 -4.51 5.02 -12.84
N LEU A 170 -5.53 4.60 -12.06
CA LEU A 170 -5.87 3.19 -11.88
C LEU A 170 -6.80 2.68 -12.96
N ASP A 171 -6.74 1.38 -13.23
CA ASP A 171 -7.63 0.72 -14.17
C ASP A 171 -8.98 0.35 -13.54
N LYS A 172 -8.99 -0.07 -12.23
CA LYS A 172 -10.20 -0.40 -11.49
C LYS A 172 -10.08 -0.08 -10.01
N VAL A 173 -11.21 0.34 -9.42
CA VAL A 173 -11.34 0.56 -7.97
C VAL A 173 -12.59 -0.19 -7.49
N HIS A 174 -12.38 -1.18 -6.62
CA HIS A 174 -13.42 -1.90 -5.91
C HIS A 174 -13.61 -1.28 -4.52
N CYS A 175 -14.83 -1.27 -4.03
CA CYS A 175 -15.20 -0.58 -2.81
C CYS A 175 -15.89 -1.52 -1.83
N VAL A 176 -15.54 -1.45 -0.54
CA VAL A 176 -16.13 -2.26 0.54
C VAL A 176 -16.58 -1.35 1.68
N GLY A 177 -17.86 -1.44 2.00
CA GLY A 177 -18.47 -0.68 3.09
C GLY A 177 -19.41 0.42 2.64
N PRO A 178 -20.32 0.85 3.55
CA PRO A 178 -21.33 1.85 3.24
C PRO A 178 -20.76 3.23 2.92
N LEU A 179 -19.64 3.63 3.55
CA LEU A 179 -19.00 4.93 3.28
C LEU A 179 -18.24 4.90 1.94
N MET A 180 -17.63 3.78 1.57
CA MET A 180 -16.96 3.62 0.27
C MET A 180 -17.96 3.65 -0.91
N ARG A 181 -19.25 3.57 -0.66
CA ARG A 181 -20.27 3.79 -1.69
C ARG A 181 -20.16 5.19 -2.30
N HIS A 182 -19.81 6.20 -1.50
CA HIS A 182 -19.64 7.58 -1.99
C HIS A 182 -18.47 7.69 -2.98
N LEU A 183 -17.35 6.99 -2.72
CA LEU A 183 -16.27 6.87 -3.70
C LEU A 183 -16.76 6.13 -4.95
N HIS A 184 -17.41 4.98 -4.79
CA HIS A 184 -17.88 4.17 -5.91
C HIS A 184 -18.79 4.95 -6.86
N GLU A 185 -19.68 5.78 -6.32
CA GLU A 185 -20.59 6.62 -7.09
C GLU A 185 -19.87 7.81 -7.78
N ALA A 186 -18.78 8.32 -7.16
CA ALA A 186 -17.97 9.41 -7.70
C ALA A 186 -17.00 8.97 -8.81
N LEU A 187 -16.66 7.68 -8.89
CA LEU A 187 -15.74 7.15 -9.91
C LEU A 187 -16.39 7.14 -11.31
N PRO A 188 -15.59 7.40 -12.37
CA PRO A 188 -16.03 7.17 -13.75
C PRO A 188 -16.39 5.70 -13.97
N ASP A 189 -17.37 5.40 -14.82
CA ASP A 189 -17.83 4.02 -15.12
C ASP A 189 -16.69 3.10 -15.58
N THR A 190 -15.73 3.65 -16.30
CA THR A 190 -14.55 2.90 -16.77
C THR A 190 -13.65 2.39 -15.64
N GLN A 191 -13.58 3.13 -14.52
CA GLN A 191 -12.79 2.78 -13.34
C GLN A 191 -13.61 2.07 -12.26
N ARG A 192 -14.93 2.24 -12.28
CA ARG A 192 -15.85 1.69 -11.29
C ARG A 192 -15.81 0.17 -11.31
N GLY A 193 -15.40 -0.43 -10.19
CA GLY A 193 -15.37 -1.87 -9.97
C GLY A 193 -16.61 -2.38 -9.22
N LEU A 194 -16.45 -3.44 -8.45
CA LEU A 194 -17.47 -3.97 -7.57
C LEU A 194 -17.64 -3.09 -6.33
N TRP A 195 -18.84 -3.02 -5.79
CA TRP A 195 -19.13 -2.49 -4.47
C TRP A 195 -19.93 -3.51 -3.67
N PHE A 196 -19.53 -3.71 -2.40
CA PHE A 196 -20.24 -4.53 -1.43
C PHE A 196 -20.20 -3.88 -0.05
N GLU A 197 -21.19 -4.12 0.77
CA GLU A 197 -21.19 -3.64 2.15
C GLU A 197 -20.18 -4.41 3.03
N ALA A 198 -20.01 -5.70 2.76
CA ALA A 198 -19.17 -6.59 3.55
C ALA A 198 -17.96 -7.12 2.76
N SER A 199 -16.88 -7.36 3.47
CA SER A 199 -15.63 -7.92 2.91
C SER A 199 -15.79 -9.37 2.44
N ASP A 200 -16.72 -10.13 3.03
CA ASP A 200 -16.98 -11.52 2.65
C ASP A 200 -17.49 -11.64 1.22
N ASP A 201 -18.41 -10.75 0.82
CA ASP A 201 -18.95 -10.72 -0.54
C ASP A 201 -17.88 -10.32 -1.56
N MET A 202 -17.03 -9.35 -1.19
CA MET A 202 -15.88 -8.96 -2.01
C MET A 202 -14.90 -10.13 -2.17
N ALA A 203 -14.54 -10.81 -1.07
CA ALA A 203 -13.64 -11.96 -1.08
C ALA A 203 -14.14 -13.09 -1.98
N ALA A 204 -15.45 -13.33 -1.99
CA ALA A 204 -16.07 -14.37 -2.83
C ALA A 204 -16.08 -14.04 -4.34
N ARG A 205 -16.08 -12.75 -4.70
CA ARG A 205 -16.26 -12.32 -6.10
C ARG A 205 -15.00 -11.80 -6.75
N LEU A 206 -14.12 -11.13 -5.98
CA LEU A 206 -12.95 -10.44 -6.50
C LEU A 206 -11.97 -11.38 -7.25
N PRO A 207 -11.66 -12.61 -6.79
CA PRO A 207 -10.71 -13.48 -7.49
C PRO A 207 -11.04 -13.71 -8.97
N ARG A 208 -12.33 -13.71 -9.33
CA ARG A 208 -12.78 -13.87 -10.73
C ARG A 208 -12.54 -12.63 -11.59
N GLN A 209 -12.28 -11.47 -10.97
CA GLN A 209 -12.00 -10.20 -11.63
C GLN A 209 -10.52 -9.97 -11.86
N LEU A 210 -9.66 -10.75 -11.19
CA LEU A 210 -8.21 -10.61 -11.23
C LEU A 210 -7.58 -11.55 -12.26
N ASP A 211 -6.39 -11.16 -12.75
CA ASP A 211 -5.66 -11.92 -13.74
C ASP A 211 -4.15 -11.82 -13.52
N ALA A 212 -3.38 -12.67 -14.20
CA ALA A 212 -1.94 -12.53 -14.25
C ALA A 212 -1.54 -11.18 -14.86
N GLY A 213 -0.47 -10.60 -14.35
CA GLY A 213 -0.01 -9.27 -14.73
C GLY A 213 -0.63 -8.12 -13.95
N ASP A 214 -1.71 -8.36 -13.19
CA ASP A 214 -2.34 -7.34 -12.36
C ASP A 214 -1.50 -7.01 -11.12
N VAL A 215 -1.61 -5.76 -10.69
CA VAL A 215 -1.12 -5.28 -9.40
C VAL A 215 -2.32 -4.85 -8.57
N VAL A 216 -2.52 -5.47 -7.43
CA VAL A 216 -3.69 -5.27 -6.58
C VAL A 216 -3.26 -4.70 -5.23
N MET A 217 -3.95 -3.68 -4.76
CA MET A 217 -3.79 -3.15 -3.41
C MET A 217 -5.09 -3.31 -2.63
N VAL A 218 -4.99 -3.80 -1.39
CA VAL A 218 -6.12 -3.92 -0.47
C VAL A 218 -5.87 -3.04 0.75
N LYS A 219 -6.74 -2.02 0.98
CA LYS A 219 -6.60 -1.07 2.08
C LYS A 219 -7.94 -0.66 2.66
N GLY A 220 -8.03 -0.63 4.00
CA GLY A 220 -9.21 -0.17 4.74
C GLY A 220 -8.99 -0.18 6.25
N SER A 221 -9.93 0.34 7.01
CA SER A 221 -9.91 0.26 8.47
C SER A 221 -10.01 -1.19 8.95
N LEU A 222 -9.37 -1.51 10.08
CA LEU A 222 -9.32 -2.87 10.64
C LEU A 222 -10.70 -3.52 10.79
N SER A 223 -11.70 -2.73 11.20
CA SER A 223 -13.08 -3.18 11.37
C SER A 223 -13.75 -3.67 10.09
N MET A 224 -13.22 -3.29 8.90
CA MET A 224 -13.69 -3.77 7.60
C MET A 224 -13.26 -5.20 7.29
N ARG A 225 -12.34 -5.77 8.08
CA ARG A 225 -11.86 -7.16 7.95
C ARG A 225 -11.36 -7.53 6.55
N LEU A 226 -10.71 -6.58 5.87
CA LEU A 226 -10.22 -6.77 4.50
C LEU A 226 -9.10 -7.84 4.40
N ALA A 227 -8.55 -8.30 5.52
CA ALA A 227 -7.68 -9.48 5.55
C ALA A 227 -8.34 -10.70 4.86
N ARG A 228 -9.68 -10.84 4.90
CA ARG A 228 -10.42 -11.90 4.17
C ARG A 228 -10.28 -11.77 2.66
N VAL A 229 -10.27 -10.53 2.15
CA VAL A 229 -10.05 -10.26 0.72
C VAL A 229 -8.60 -10.58 0.36
N VAL A 230 -7.65 -10.18 1.20
CA VAL A 230 -6.22 -10.51 1.06
C VAL A 230 -6.02 -12.03 1.00
N ASP A 231 -6.64 -12.79 1.92
CA ASP A 231 -6.54 -14.24 1.96
C ASP A 231 -7.17 -14.89 0.72
N ALA A 232 -8.32 -14.36 0.25
CA ALA A 232 -8.95 -14.85 -0.98
C ALA A 232 -8.04 -14.67 -2.21
N ILE A 233 -7.32 -13.54 -2.30
CA ILE A 233 -6.35 -13.30 -3.38
C ILE A 233 -5.14 -14.23 -3.23
N ARG A 234 -4.59 -14.41 -2.02
CA ARG A 234 -3.47 -15.33 -1.77
C ARG A 234 -3.80 -16.77 -2.14
N ASN A 235 -5.03 -17.19 -1.86
CA ASN A 235 -5.49 -18.54 -2.17
C ASN A 235 -5.69 -18.82 -3.66
N MET A 236 -5.71 -17.80 -4.53
CA MET A 236 -5.72 -18.00 -5.99
C MET A 236 -4.51 -18.82 -6.48
N GLY A 237 -3.34 -18.63 -5.85
CA GLY A 237 -2.14 -19.40 -6.19
C GLY A 237 -2.16 -20.84 -5.65
N GLN A 238 -2.95 -21.12 -4.61
CA GLN A 238 -3.01 -22.46 -3.98
C GLN A 238 -4.09 -23.36 -4.61
N GLY A 239 -5.13 -22.77 -5.24
CA GLY A 239 -6.23 -23.50 -5.86
C GLY A 239 -5.77 -24.30 -7.09
N ASN A 240 -4.89 -23.73 -7.90
CA ASN A 240 -4.37 -24.37 -9.10
C ASN A 240 -3.46 -25.55 -8.80
N ALA A 241 -2.75 -25.57 -7.67
CA ALA A 241 -1.92 -26.70 -7.26
C ALA A 241 -2.74 -27.93 -6.81
N ARG A 242 -4.02 -27.77 -6.46
CA ARG A 242 -4.92 -28.88 -6.11
C ARG A 242 -5.60 -29.49 -7.32
N ASP A 243 -6.04 -28.68 -8.25
CA ASP A 243 -6.69 -29.16 -9.49
C ASP A 243 -5.72 -29.92 -10.42
N GLU A 244 -4.41 -29.59 -10.38
CA GLU A 244 -3.37 -30.30 -11.14
C GLU A 244 -2.93 -31.62 -10.47
N ALA A 245 -3.18 -31.80 -9.16
CA ALA A 245 -2.85 -33.05 -8.44
C ALA A 245 -3.97 -34.10 -8.53
N GLU A 246 -5.17 -33.73 -8.96
CA GLU A 246 -6.33 -34.62 -9.11
C GLU A 246 -6.65 -34.97 -10.59
N GLY A 247 -5.89 -34.51 -11.56
CA GLY A 247 -5.99 -34.79 -13.00
C GLY A 247 -4.85 -35.66 -13.50
#